data_dcfd554f6551a5aec522db99178cc3e5
#
_entry.id   dcfd554f6551a5aec522db99178cc3e5
#
_cell.length_a   1.000
_cell.length_b   1.000
_cell.length_c   1.000
_cell.angle_alpha   90.00
_cell.angle_beta   90.00
_cell.angle_gamma   90.00
#
_symmetry.space_group_name_H-M   'P 1'
#
loop_
_entity.id
_entity.type
_entity.pdbx_description
1 polymer ?
#
loop_
_entity_poly.entity_id
_entity_poly.type
_entity_poly.pdbx_seq_one_letter_code
_entity_poly.pdbx_strand_id
1 'polypeptide(L)'
;KSSSVSFCQCLNLGIKVPHVKLHFFVFADPDRPVTPPKVKILRPSQRECRNQKEKQRKKTLVCVASGFYPDHVTVSWKINDEDFSSGVATDSAAQEIEGSYRITSRFKVNAALWENQENSFMCIVSFFDGETTTNHTATLHGVQGKGGGITRGEYLKVTQSAKLSYVVVIVKSCIYGVFVGFLVWKLQGSSRKHK
;
A
#
# COMPACT_ATOMS: atom_id res chain seq x y z
N LYS A 1 45.97 15.47 9.71
CA LYS A 1 46.32 16.70 10.47
C LYS A 1 44.95 17.37 10.77
N SER A 2 44.63 17.32 12.04
CA SER A 2 43.50 17.97 12.68
C SER A 2 43.57 19.48 12.49
N SER A 3 42.50 20.09 12.08
CA SER A 3 42.32 21.55 12.21
C SER A 3 41.02 21.78 12.97
N SER A 4 41.19 21.98 14.25
CA SER A 4 40.20 22.51 15.19
C SER A 4 39.83 23.94 14.79
N VAL A 5 38.53 24.17 14.52
CA VAL A 5 38.00 25.52 14.35
C VAL A 5 37.62 26.05 15.73
N SER A 6 38.29 27.13 16.09
CA SER A 6 38.24 27.86 17.35
C SER A 6 36.85 28.46 17.58
N PHE A 7 36.34 28.26 18.78
CA PHE A 7 35.13 28.91 19.31
C PHE A 7 35.35 30.41 19.45
N CYS A 8 34.54 31.18 18.76
CA CYS A 8 34.50 32.65 18.95
C CYS A 8 33.69 32.98 20.18
N GLN A 9 34.34 33.48 21.19
CA GLN A 9 33.79 34.01 22.44
C GLN A 9 33.09 35.35 22.16
N CYS A 10 31.76 35.35 22.15
CA CYS A 10 31.01 36.62 22.08
C CYS A 10 30.91 37.23 23.44
N LEU A 11 31.56 38.39 23.55
CA LEU A 11 31.44 39.34 24.65
C LEU A 11 29.98 39.83 24.80
N ASN A 12 29.51 39.80 26.04
CA ASN A 12 28.25 40.36 26.51
C ASN A 12 28.16 41.87 26.27
N LEU A 13 27.58 42.29 25.16
CA LEU A 13 27.00 43.60 24.99
C LEU A 13 25.50 43.46 24.86
N GLY A 14 24.75 43.97 25.83
CA GLY A 14 23.30 43.89 25.92
C GLY A 14 22.58 44.71 24.85
N ILE A 15 22.61 44.24 23.62
CA ILE A 15 21.81 44.75 22.52
C ILE A 15 20.66 43.76 22.30
N LYS A 16 19.43 44.17 22.61
CA LYS A 16 18.20 43.48 22.18
C LYS A 16 18.17 43.46 20.64
N VAL A 17 18.61 42.37 20.07
CA VAL A 17 18.44 42.10 18.62
C VAL A 17 17.01 41.63 18.43
N PRO A 18 16.20 42.28 17.58
CA PRO A 18 14.90 41.75 17.21
C PRO A 18 15.11 40.37 16.58
N HIS A 19 14.17 39.43 16.80
CA HIS A 19 14.18 38.08 16.28
C HIS A 19 14.27 38.13 14.72
N VAL A 20 15.46 38.25 14.19
CA VAL A 20 15.75 37.98 12.81
C VAL A 20 15.75 36.47 12.71
N LYS A 21 14.70 35.90 12.11
CA LYS A 21 14.75 34.54 11.61
C LYS A 21 15.91 34.47 10.61
N LEU A 22 17.03 33.95 11.07
CA LEU A 22 18.16 33.66 10.22
C LEU A 22 17.71 32.52 9.30
N HIS A 23 17.17 32.90 8.13
CA HIS A 23 16.99 31.95 7.04
C HIS A 23 18.41 31.56 6.61
N PHE A 24 18.85 30.40 7.01
CA PHE A 24 19.98 29.73 6.40
C PHE A 24 19.61 29.48 4.95
N PHE A 25 19.98 30.39 4.06
CA PHE A 25 20.00 30.11 2.65
C PHE A 25 21.12 29.11 2.42
N VAL A 26 20.76 27.82 2.38
CA VAL A 26 21.62 26.81 1.77
C VAL A 26 21.63 27.16 0.30
N PHE A 27 22.73 27.79 -0.15
CA PHE A 27 22.93 28.07 -1.56
C PHE A 27 22.98 26.75 -2.30
N ALA A 28 22.04 26.54 -3.24
CA ALA A 28 22.17 25.51 -4.23
C ALA A 28 23.50 25.75 -5.00
N ASP A 29 24.23 24.70 -5.29
CA ASP A 29 25.45 24.78 -6.07
C ASP A 29 25.12 25.45 -7.41
N PRO A 30 25.68 26.64 -7.74
CA PRO A 30 25.34 27.37 -8.95
C PRO A 30 25.67 26.60 -10.23
N ASP A 31 26.58 25.62 -10.16
CA ASP A 31 27.02 24.82 -11.30
C ASP A 31 26.11 23.61 -11.53
N ARG A 32 25.11 23.36 -10.64
CA ARG A 32 24.24 22.20 -10.73
C ARG A 32 22.84 22.59 -11.20
N PRO A 33 22.33 21.97 -12.28
CA PRO A 33 21.01 22.29 -12.80
C PRO A 33 19.92 21.88 -11.83
N VAL A 34 18.95 22.77 -11.63
CA VAL A 34 17.74 22.49 -10.86
C VAL A 34 16.91 21.42 -11.59
N THR A 35 16.49 20.39 -10.85
CA THR A 35 15.68 19.31 -11.40
C THR A 35 14.41 19.10 -10.56
N PRO A 36 13.22 19.09 -11.17
CA PRO A 36 11.97 18.92 -10.46
C PRO A 36 11.77 17.46 -10.00
N PRO A 37 11.00 17.22 -8.91
CA PRO A 37 10.74 15.88 -8.40
C PRO A 37 9.82 15.07 -9.31
N LYS A 38 10.14 13.78 -9.48
CA LYS A 38 9.24 12.77 -10.03
C LYS A 38 8.48 12.11 -8.86
N VAL A 39 7.17 12.34 -8.80
CA VAL A 39 6.32 11.87 -7.71
C VAL A 39 5.59 10.59 -8.12
N LYS A 40 5.61 9.60 -7.23
CA LYS A 40 4.91 8.32 -7.43
C LYS A 40 4.28 7.85 -6.13
N ILE A 41 3.02 7.37 -6.18
CA ILE A 41 2.38 6.69 -5.06
C ILE A 41 2.44 5.18 -5.28
N LEU A 42 2.89 4.46 -4.26
CA LEU A 42 2.87 3.00 -4.19
C LEU A 42 1.65 2.53 -3.41
N ARG A 43 1.00 1.51 -3.94
CA ARG A 43 -0.17 0.86 -3.33
C ARG A 43 0.24 0.08 -2.08
N PRO A 44 -0.70 -0.15 -1.13
CA PRO A 44 -0.46 -1.01 0.02
C PRO A 44 0.00 -2.40 -0.38
N SER A 45 0.93 -2.96 0.40
CA SER A 45 1.45 -4.29 0.11
C SER A 45 0.39 -5.37 0.30
N GLN A 46 0.49 -6.46 -0.46
CA GLN A 46 -0.43 -7.60 -0.32
C GLN A 46 -0.34 -8.26 1.07
N ARG A 47 0.78 -8.13 1.78
CA ARG A 47 0.95 -8.64 3.14
C ARG A 47 0.04 -7.93 4.14
N GLU A 48 -0.16 -6.63 4.00
CA GLU A 48 -1.14 -5.87 4.80
C GLU A 48 -2.59 -6.28 4.53
N CYS A 49 -2.85 -6.92 3.38
CA CYS A 49 -4.16 -7.43 3.03
C CYS A 49 -4.49 -8.77 3.72
N ARG A 50 -3.50 -9.51 4.20
CA ARG A 50 -3.69 -10.83 4.86
C ARG A 50 -4.03 -10.73 6.34
N ASN A 51 -3.65 -9.67 7.04
CA ASN A 51 -3.87 -9.52 8.47
C ASN A 51 -5.32 -9.11 8.77
N GLN A 52 -6.22 -10.08 8.73
CA GLN A 52 -7.66 -9.87 9.03
C GLN A 52 -7.98 -9.79 10.54
N LYS A 53 -7.01 -10.03 11.41
CA LYS A 53 -7.24 -10.16 12.87
C LYS A 53 -7.28 -8.82 13.63
N GLU A 54 -6.82 -7.73 13.04
CA GLU A 54 -6.88 -6.42 13.70
C GLU A 54 -8.23 -5.77 13.48
N LYS A 55 -8.91 -5.40 14.56
CA LYS A 55 -10.18 -4.66 14.57
C LYS A 55 -10.11 -3.32 13.79
N GLN A 56 -8.91 -2.76 13.63
CA GLN A 56 -8.64 -1.58 12.82
C GLN A 56 -7.62 -1.93 11.74
N ARG A 57 -8.09 -2.49 10.65
CA ARG A 57 -7.22 -2.73 9.48
C ARG A 57 -6.77 -1.40 8.89
N LYS A 58 -5.48 -1.14 8.94
CA LYS A 58 -4.85 0.02 8.32
C LYS A 58 -4.12 -0.40 7.05
N LYS A 59 -4.10 0.46 6.07
CA LYS A 59 -3.38 0.32 4.80
C LYS A 59 -2.35 1.43 4.71
N THR A 60 -1.14 1.10 4.27
CA THR A 60 -0.06 2.08 4.13
C THR A 60 0.14 2.42 2.66
N LEU A 61 -0.12 3.69 2.32
CA LEU A 61 0.26 4.29 1.05
C LEU A 61 1.65 4.88 1.20
N VAL A 62 2.48 4.76 0.17
CA VAL A 62 3.83 5.31 0.18
C VAL A 62 3.99 6.26 -1.00
N CYS A 63 4.26 7.53 -0.70
CA CYS A 63 4.64 8.51 -1.70
C CYS A 63 6.16 8.61 -1.76
N VAL A 64 6.70 8.54 -2.97
CA VAL A 64 8.13 8.69 -3.24
C VAL A 64 8.31 9.82 -4.22
N ALA A 65 9.04 10.85 -3.81
CA ALA A 65 9.55 11.89 -4.69
C ALA A 65 11.05 11.65 -4.91
N SER A 66 11.50 11.67 -6.14
CA SER A 66 12.89 11.31 -6.50
C SER A 66 13.42 12.11 -7.68
N GLY A 67 14.74 12.21 -7.78
CA GLY A 67 15.45 12.83 -8.90
C GLY A 67 15.39 14.35 -8.89
N PHE A 68 15.21 14.99 -7.73
CA PHE A 68 15.13 16.44 -7.61
C PHE A 68 16.42 17.05 -7.04
N TYR A 69 16.64 18.29 -7.35
CA TYR A 69 17.69 19.16 -6.81
C TYR A 69 17.21 20.61 -6.90
N PRO A 70 17.33 21.42 -5.84
CA PRO A 70 17.84 21.13 -4.49
C PRO A 70 16.88 20.31 -3.61
N ASP A 71 17.26 20.06 -2.35
CA ASP A 71 16.50 19.21 -1.39
C ASP A 71 15.30 19.92 -0.72
N HIS A 72 14.92 21.09 -1.21
CA HIS A 72 13.84 21.90 -0.65
C HIS A 72 12.47 21.40 -1.09
N VAL A 73 11.95 20.41 -0.39
CA VAL A 73 10.63 19.82 -0.66
C VAL A 73 9.81 19.68 0.61
N THR A 74 8.50 19.82 0.47
CA THR A 74 7.52 19.47 1.50
C THR A 74 6.50 18.53 0.90
N VAL A 75 6.09 17.52 1.68
CA VAL A 75 5.12 16.50 1.23
C VAL A 75 3.84 16.64 2.05
N SER A 76 2.71 16.75 1.37
CA SER A 76 1.37 16.76 1.96
C SER A 76 0.47 15.74 1.29
N TRP A 77 -0.63 15.39 1.97
CA TRP A 77 -1.58 14.40 1.51
C TRP A 77 -3.00 14.96 1.53
N LYS A 78 -3.77 14.57 0.50
CA LYS A 78 -5.21 14.86 0.41
C LYS A 78 -5.99 13.57 0.15
N ILE A 79 -7.21 13.52 0.71
CA ILE A 79 -8.23 12.54 0.35
C ILE A 79 -9.44 13.33 -0.12
N ASN A 80 -9.91 13.10 -1.36
CA ASN A 80 -11.05 13.80 -1.95
C ASN A 80 -10.93 15.32 -1.81
N ASP A 81 -9.71 15.85 -2.05
CA ASP A 81 -9.34 17.28 -1.94
C ASP A 81 -9.28 17.86 -0.51
N GLU A 82 -9.57 17.07 0.53
CA GLU A 82 -9.37 17.47 1.93
C GLU A 82 -7.96 17.15 2.42
N ASP A 83 -7.36 18.10 3.16
CA ASP A 83 -6.01 17.94 3.70
C ASP A 83 -5.97 16.96 4.87
N PHE A 84 -5.03 16.00 4.82
CA PHE A 84 -4.82 15.01 5.85
C PHE A 84 -3.39 15.05 6.40
N SER A 85 -3.29 15.21 7.73
CA SER A 85 -2.01 15.13 8.46
C SER A 85 -1.96 13.94 9.42
N SER A 86 -3.11 13.44 9.85
CA SER A 86 -3.19 12.29 10.78
C SER A 86 -2.80 10.99 10.10
N GLY A 87 -1.87 10.26 10.71
CA GLY A 87 -1.36 8.99 10.16
C GLY A 87 -0.29 9.16 9.08
N VAL A 88 0.16 10.38 8.83
CA VAL A 88 1.26 10.68 7.91
C VAL A 88 2.59 10.63 8.64
N ALA A 89 3.59 10.00 8.05
CA ALA A 89 4.99 9.99 8.49
C ALA A 89 5.88 10.24 7.28
N THR A 90 6.49 11.40 7.24
CA THR A 90 7.44 11.81 6.20
C THR A 90 8.86 11.73 6.74
N ASP A 91 9.81 11.34 5.92
CA ASP A 91 11.23 11.32 6.28
C ASP A 91 11.68 12.73 6.69
N SER A 92 12.52 12.82 7.72
CA SER A 92 12.95 14.12 8.29
C SER A 92 13.83 14.94 7.35
N ALA A 93 14.53 14.28 6.43
CA ALA A 93 15.36 14.90 5.40
C ALA A 93 15.33 14.06 4.12
N ALA A 94 15.53 14.72 2.99
CA ALA A 94 15.74 14.04 1.72
C ALA A 94 17.10 13.33 1.73
N GLN A 95 17.15 12.13 1.14
CA GLN A 95 18.39 11.35 1.00
C GLN A 95 19.02 11.63 -0.35
N GLU A 96 20.31 11.91 -0.38
CA GLU A 96 21.05 12.04 -1.62
C GLU A 96 21.36 10.66 -2.19
N ILE A 97 21.05 10.47 -3.47
CA ILE A 97 21.28 9.24 -4.23
C ILE A 97 21.79 9.64 -5.62
N GLU A 98 23.03 9.26 -5.94
CA GLU A 98 23.64 9.49 -7.25
C GLU A 98 23.50 10.97 -7.71
N GLY A 99 23.78 11.89 -6.79
CA GLY A 99 23.72 13.31 -7.10
C GLY A 99 22.31 13.90 -7.22
N SER A 100 21.25 13.21 -6.87
CA SER A 100 19.87 13.72 -6.77
C SER A 100 19.27 13.36 -5.42
N TYR A 101 18.17 14.02 -5.06
CA TYR A 101 17.51 13.77 -3.80
C TYR A 101 16.28 12.89 -3.95
N ARG A 102 15.99 12.14 -2.87
CA ARG A 102 14.79 11.33 -2.70
C ARG A 102 14.20 11.57 -1.31
N ILE A 103 12.89 11.69 -1.23
CA ILE A 103 12.15 11.72 0.03
C ILE A 103 10.97 10.75 -0.04
N THR A 104 10.64 10.15 1.11
CA THR A 104 9.53 9.20 1.21
C THR A 104 8.57 9.66 2.30
N SER A 105 7.28 9.63 1.98
CA SER A 105 6.20 9.86 2.94
C SER A 105 5.28 8.65 2.97
N ARG A 106 4.88 8.23 4.18
CA ARG A 106 4.01 7.08 4.43
C ARG A 106 2.72 7.57 5.05
N PHE A 107 1.61 7.18 4.45
CA PHE A 107 0.29 7.55 4.92
C PHE A 107 -0.51 6.30 5.30
N LYS A 108 -0.83 6.18 6.59
CA LYS A 108 -1.63 5.08 7.14
C LYS A 108 -3.11 5.45 7.15
N VAL A 109 -3.89 4.84 6.27
CA VAL A 109 -5.33 5.06 6.14
C VAL A 109 -6.12 3.86 6.66
N ASN A 110 -7.37 4.07 7.02
CA ASN A 110 -8.28 2.98 7.36
C ASN A 110 -8.57 2.13 6.10
N ALA A 111 -8.62 0.80 6.25
CA ALA A 111 -8.93 -0.10 5.14
C ALA A 111 -10.27 0.23 4.47
N ALA A 112 -11.28 0.68 5.22
CA ALA A 112 -12.56 1.06 4.65
C ALA A 112 -12.46 2.26 3.69
N LEU A 113 -11.59 3.24 3.98
CA LEU A 113 -11.32 4.36 3.07
C LEU A 113 -10.60 3.90 1.80
N TRP A 114 -9.62 2.98 1.95
CA TRP A 114 -8.88 2.44 0.82
C TRP A 114 -9.73 1.53 -0.08
N GLU A 115 -10.64 0.76 0.52
CA GLU A 115 -11.52 -0.19 -0.18
C GLU A 115 -12.72 0.50 -0.88
N ASN A 116 -12.91 1.80 -0.72
CA ASN A 116 -13.87 2.58 -1.48
C ASN A 116 -13.21 3.16 -2.75
N GLN A 117 -13.71 2.79 -3.92
CA GLN A 117 -13.20 3.24 -5.22
C GLN A 117 -13.44 4.72 -5.51
N GLU A 118 -14.43 5.33 -4.86
CA GLU A 118 -14.74 6.75 -5.03
C GLU A 118 -13.70 7.66 -4.37
N ASN A 119 -12.93 7.11 -3.39
CA ASN A 119 -11.91 7.89 -2.73
C ASN A 119 -10.67 8.04 -3.61
N SER A 120 -10.21 9.28 -3.75
CA SER A 120 -8.96 9.63 -4.38
C SER A 120 -7.94 10.04 -3.34
N PHE A 121 -6.74 9.46 -3.42
CA PHE A 121 -5.60 9.75 -2.55
C PHE A 121 -4.58 10.52 -3.36
N MET A 122 -4.26 11.73 -2.96
CA MET A 122 -3.32 12.60 -3.64
C MET A 122 -2.12 12.89 -2.75
N CYS A 123 -0.93 12.66 -3.27
CA CYS A 123 0.33 13.12 -2.68
C CYS A 123 0.75 14.39 -3.41
N ILE A 124 1.01 15.45 -2.68
CA ILE A 124 1.47 16.74 -3.20
C ILE A 124 2.87 16.97 -2.67
N VAL A 125 3.80 17.19 -3.57
CA VAL A 125 5.19 17.55 -3.27
C VAL A 125 5.40 18.99 -3.73
N SER A 126 5.50 19.89 -2.77
CA SER A 126 5.83 21.30 -3.03
C SER A 126 7.35 21.41 -3.10
N PHE A 127 7.85 21.80 -4.24
CA PHE A 127 9.27 21.92 -4.54
C PHE A 127 9.64 23.39 -4.75
N PHE A 128 10.68 23.84 -4.04
CA PHE A 128 11.23 25.18 -4.19
C PHE A 128 12.53 25.11 -4.99
N ASP A 129 12.57 25.77 -6.14
CA ASP A 129 13.69 25.75 -7.07
C ASP A 129 14.78 26.80 -6.77
N GLY A 130 14.55 27.63 -5.78
CA GLY A 130 15.39 28.80 -5.44
C GLY A 130 14.68 30.12 -5.68
N GLU A 131 13.70 30.17 -6.57
CA GLU A 131 12.92 31.36 -6.93
C GLU A 131 11.43 31.16 -6.68
N THR A 132 10.89 30.05 -7.14
CA THR A 132 9.45 29.75 -7.12
C THR A 132 9.14 28.40 -6.48
N THR A 133 7.93 28.27 -5.94
CA THR A 133 7.44 26.99 -5.43
C THR A 133 6.49 26.35 -6.43
N THR A 134 6.81 25.16 -6.90
CA THR A 134 5.99 24.38 -7.81
C THR A 134 5.44 23.14 -7.12
N ASN A 135 4.19 22.76 -7.41
CA ASN A 135 3.54 21.59 -6.84
C ASN A 135 3.53 20.43 -7.84
N HIS A 136 4.11 19.32 -7.44
CA HIS A 136 4.11 18.08 -8.20
C HIS A 136 3.20 17.08 -7.51
N THR A 137 2.25 16.51 -8.25
CA THR A 137 1.22 15.65 -7.65
C THR A 137 1.22 14.25 -8.25
N ALA A 138 0.83 13.29 -7.44
CA ALA A 138 0.44 11.97 -7.90
C ALA A 138 -0.89 11.61 -7.25
N THR A 139 -1.77 10.96 -8.00
CA THR A 139 -3.10 10.56 -7.51
C THR A 139 -3.27 9.06 -7.66
N LEU A 140 -3.94 8.45 -6.70
CA LEU A 140 -4.26 7.04 -6.68
C LEU A 140 -5.68 6.85 -6.16
N HIS A 141 -6.50 6.12 -6.90
CA HIS A 141 -7.85 5.77 -6.45
C HIS A 141 -7.86 4.53 -5.58
N GLY A 142 -8.79 4.49 -4.65
CA GLY A 142 -9.10 3.31 -3.86
C GLY A 142 -9.41 2.12 -4.78
N VAL A 143 -9.24 0.93 -4.26
CA VAL A 143 -9.58 -0.30 -4.98
C VAL A 143 -10.69 -0.98 -4.24
N GLN A 144 -11.71 -1.44 -4.99
CA GLN A 144 -12.70 -2.33 -4.42
C GLN A 144 -11.94 -3.47 -3.74
N GLY A 145 -12.05 -3.56 -2.43
CA GLY A 145 -11.47 -4.66 -1.70
C GLY A 145 -11.98 -5.92 -2.37
N LYS A 146 -11.13 -6.57 -3.17
CA LYS A 146 -11.29 -8.00 -3.35
C LYS A 146 -11.16 -8.51 -1.92
N GLY A 147 -12.28 -8.58 -1.22
CA GLY A 147 -12.40 -9.37 -0.01
C GLY A 147 -11.79 -10.72 -0.37
N GLY A 148 -10.47 -10.81 -0.19
CA GLY A 148 -9.68 -12.01 -0.43
C GLY A 148 -9.88 -12.96 0.73
N GLY A 149 -11.11 -13.18 1.07
CA GLY A 149 -11.68 -14.25 1.82
C GLY A 149 -13.01 -14.50 1.15
N ILE A 150 -13.15 -15.64 0.49
CA ILE A 150 -14.45 -16.22 0.20
C ILE A 150 -15.27 -15.97 1.45
N THR A 151 -16.32 -15.13 1.35
CA THR A 151 -17.17 -14.83 2.49
C THR A 151 -17.64 -16.17 3.03
N ARG A 152 -17.81 -16.28 4.34
CA ARG A 152 -18.28 -17.55 4.96
C ARG A 152 -19.50 -18.12 4.24
N GLY A 153 -20.34 -17.23 3.67
CA GLY A 153 -21.49 -17.61 2.85
C GLY A 153 -21.11 -18.19 1.48
N GLU A 154 -20.07 -17.67 0.86
CA GLU A 154 -19.58 -18.15 -0.44
C GLU A 154 -18.78 -19.45 -0.30
N TYR A 155 -17.99 -19.57 0.77
CA TYR A 155 -17.34 -20.82 1.15
C TYR A 155 -18.37 -21.93 1.44
N LEU A 156 -19.47 -21.63 2.12
CA LEU A 156 -20.56 -22.55 2.38
C LEU A 156 -21.25 -23.00 1.08
N LYS A 157 -21.49 -22.09 0.13
CA LYS A 157 -22.08 -22.43 -1.18
C LYS A 157 -21.17 -23.36 -1.98
N VAL A 158 -19.89 -23.06 -2.08
CA VAL A 158 -18.92 -23.89 -2.81
C VAL A 158 -18.76 -25.26 -2.15
N THR A 159 -18.69 -25.32 -0.82
CA THR A 159 -18.58 -26.58 -0.06
C THR A 159 -19.87 -27.40 -0.14
N GLN A 160 -21.03 -26.76 -0.18
CA GLN A 160 -22.32 -27.42 -0.30
C GLN A 160 -22.50 -28.01 -1.71
N SER A 161 -22.07 -27.32 -2.76
CA SER A 161 -22.06 -27.86 -4.13
C SER A 161 -21.12 -29.06 -4.29
N ALA A 162 -19.93 -29.02 -3.67
CA ALA A 162 -19.00 -30.14 -3.68
C ALA A 162 -19.55 -31.35 -2.92
N LYS A 163 -20.20 -31.16 -1.78
CA LYS A 163 -20.85 -32.26 -1.03
C LYS A 163 -22.00 -32.88 -1.81
N LEU A 164 -22.84 -32.09 -2.46
CA LEU A 164 -23.94 -32.58 -3.31
C LEU A 164 -23.41 -33.43 -4.47
N SER A 165 -22.36 -32.97 -5.16
CA SER A 165 -21.73 -33.71 -6.25
C SER A 165 -21.20 -35.08 -5.78
N TYR A 166 -20.56 -35.13 -4.62
CA TYR A 166 -20.03 -36.36 -4.02
C TYR A 166 -21.15 -37.35 -3.66
N VAL A 167 -22.24 -36.86 -3.05
CA VAL A 167 -23.41 -37.70 -2.72
C VAL A 167 -24.04 -38.31 -3.97
N VAL A 168 -24.18 -37.54 -5.06
CA VAL A 168 -24.72 -38.04 -6.33
C VAL A 168 -23.85 -39.16 -6.90
N VAL A 169 -22.54 -39.05 -6.83
CA VAL A 169 -21.62 -40.11 -7.31
C VAL A 169 -21.76 -41.37 -6.47
N ILE A 170 -21.85 -41.27 -5.16
CA ILE A 170 -22.04 -42.44 -4.27
C ILE A 170 -23.37 -43.15 -4.56
N VAL A 171 -24.46 -42.39 -4.63
CA VAL A 171 -25.80 -42.98 -4.93
C VAL A 171 -25.79 -43.71 -6.25
N LYS A 172 -25.18 -43.11 -7.29
CA LYS A 172 -25.06 -43.74 -8.62
C LYS A 172 -24.24 -45.03 -8.55
N SER A 173 -23.15 -45.08 -7.81
CA SER A 173 -22.33 -46.28 -7.61
C SER A 173 -23.08 -47.36 -6.88
N CYS A 174 -23.87 -47.05 -5.87
CA CYS A 174 -24.71 -48.04 -5.14
C CYS A 174 -25.77 -48.65 -6.04
N ILE A 175 -26.47 -47.86 -6.85
CA ILE A 175 -27.46 -48.34 -7.81
C ILE A 175 -26.83 -49.31 -8.83
N TYR A 176 -25.64 -48.96 -9.33
CA TYR A 176 -24.89 -49.84 -10.25
C TYR A 176 -24.50 -51.14 -9.57
N GLY A 177 -24.02 -51.11 -8.33
CA GLY A 177 -23.67 -52.34 -7.57
C GLY A 177 -24.86 -53.27 -7.37
N VAL A 178 -26.02 -52.72 -6.97
CA VAL A 178 -27.26 -53.50 -6.82
C VAL A 178 -27.71 -54.11 -8.17
N PHE A 179 -27.64 -53.32 -9.27
CA PHE A 179 -28.04 -53.83 -10.59
C PHE A 179 -27.14 -54.97 -11.07
N VAL A 180 -25.82 -54.84 -10.94
CA VAL A 180 -24.87 -55.90 -11.30
C VAL A 180 -25.07 -57.13 -10.44
N GLY A 181 -25.26 -56.97 -9.13
CA GLY A 181 -25.55 -58.07 -8.20
C GLY A 181 -26.83 -58.83 -8.61
N PHE A 182 -27.89 -58.09 -9.00
CA PHE A 182 -29.15 -58.70 -9.45
C PHE A 182 -28.95 -59.49 -10.75
N LEU A 183 -28.18 -58.94 -11.71
CA LEU A 183 -27.88 -59.66 -12.95
C LEU A 183 -27.10 -60.94 -12.72
N VAL A 184 -26.07 -60.91 -11.86
CA VAL A 184 -25.28 -62.10 -11.51
C VAL A 184 -26.17 -63.15 -10.83
N TRP A 185 -27.02 -62.74 -9.86
CA TRP A 185 -27.96 -63.64 -9.20
C TRP A 185 -28.94 -64.29 -10.16
N LYS A 186 -29.49 -63.49 -11.12
CA LYS A 186 -30.40 -63.99 -12.14
C LYS A 186 -29.71 -64.99 -13.07
N LEU A 187 -28.50 -64.74 -13.50
CA LEU A 187 -27.73 -65.65 -14.36
C LEU A 187 -27.35 -66.94 -13.65
N GLN A 188 -26.93 -66.86 -12.38
CA GLN A 188 -26.63 -68.08 -11.57
C GLN A 188 -27.87 -68.91 -11.30
N GLY A 189 -29.02 -68.27 -11.06
CA GLY A 189 -30.30 -68.98 -10.88
C GLY A 189 -30.78 -69.69 -12.13
N SER A 190 -30.44 -69.18 -13.32
CA SER A 190 -30.75 -69.84 -14.59
C SER A 190 -29.86 -71.06 -14.84
N SER A 191 -28.62 -71.05 -14.41
CA SER A 191 -27.66 -72.16 -14.56
C SER A 191 -28.00 -73.39 -13.69
N ARG A 192 -28.74 -73.21 -12.58
CA ARG A 192 -29.16 -74.31 -11.68
C ARG A 192 -30.39 -75.05 -12.16
N LYS A 193 -31.09 -74.62 -13.18
CA LYS A 193 -32.28 -75.31 -13.72
C LYS A 193 -31.97 -76.25 -14.92
N HIS A 194 -30.70 -76.38 -15.28
CA HIS A 194 -30.25 -77.26 -16.37
C HIS A 194 -29.35 -78.42 -15.91
N LYS A 195 -29.50 -78.85 -14.64
CA LYS A 195 -28.89 -80.10 -14.16
C LYS A 195 -29.94 -81.04 -13.62
#